data_a9ade692772df0ef41564e7abb6eec0b
#
_entry.id   a9ade692772df0ef41564e7abb6eec0b
#
_cell.length_a   1.000
_cell.length_b   1.000
_cell.length_c   1.000
_cell.angle_alpha   90.00
_cell.angle_beta   90.00
_cell.angle_gamma   90.00
#
_symmetry.space_group_name_H-M   'P 1'
#
loop_
_entity.id
_entity.type
_entity.pdbx_description
1 polymer ?
#
loop_
_entity_poly.entity_id
_entity_poly.type
_entity_poly.pdbx_seq_one_letter_code
_entity_poly.pdbx_strand_id
1 'polypeptide(L)'
;MSLAIAGTGWITPLGSGVDAVWHKLLDGHEAAATKISEQFRTRFYSVFRVPESALTTPASHPRLRRASLISRFAAAAGLEALRSAGITPDSQSAERIALVFAISNGGVIYTKRFYRDIVATGAQSASPLLFPETVFNAPASHVAAILGITGATYTLVGDGAVGILAIKMADDLMTNEELDYCLVVGAEEADWLLCDAYRRWRLLRLAPPIEPFAQLGRGMILSEGAGAVLLARVGRRRRADAKDDPVLIERTHPGGYYRKRAEAEEILKRILCDLSQTEIDFVISSANGTFIDLAECRALKQVTPNALVYTAKPALGESVGAAGLWQVVLAAQALRCGELPPLLRAEPTIPLRISASRIPVTTARHAIVLSCGVNQQAAGLRLRKAD
;
A
#
# COMPACT_ATOMS: atom_id res chain seq x y z
N MET A 1 18.84 5.83 11.84
CA MET A 1 19.35 6.61 10.69
C MET A 1 18.13 7.07 9.90
N SER A 2 17.97 8.34 9.54
CA SER A 2 16.81 8.76 8.76
C SER A 2 17.01 8.44 7.29
N LEU A 3 15.99 7.88 6.63
CA LEU A 3 15.98 7.61 5.20
C LEU A 3 15.14 8.64 4.47
N ALA A 4 15.59 9.08 3.30
CA ALA A 4 14.81 9.96 2.44
C ALA A 4 13.94 9.15 1.47
N ILE A 5 12.70 9.59 1.25
CA ILE A 5 11.87 9.11 0.16
C ILE A 5 12.35 9.78 -1.12
N ALA A 6 13.20 9.07 -1.87
CA ALA A 6 13.81 9.56 -3.10
C ALA A 6 12.83 9.54 -4.29
N GLY A 7 11.92 8.59 -4.31
CA GLY A 7 10.92 8.47 -5.36
C GLY A 7 9.71 7.67 -4.91
N THR A 8 8.58 7.88 -5.60
CA THR A 8 7.31 7.20 -5.32
C THR A 8 6.63 6.80 -6.61
N GLY A 9 5.83 5.73 -6.54
CA GLY A 9 5.02 5.27 -7.67
C GLY A 9 3.68 4.72 -7.20
N TRP A 10 2.64 4.91 -8.03
CA TRP A 10 1.27 4.62 -7.62
C TRP A 10 0.42 4.07 -8.77
N ILE A 11 -0.07 2.86 -8.60
CA ILE A 11 -1.08 2.23 -9.47
C ILE A 11 -2.30 1.93 -8.60
N THR A 12 -3.43 2.55 -8.91
CA THR A 12 -4.64 2.52 -8.08
C THR A 12 -5.90 2.36 -8.93
N PRO A 13 -7.05 2.07 -8.34
CA PRO A 13 -8.32 2.09 -9.05
C PRO A 13 -8.70 3.45 -9.67
N LEU A 14 -8.09 4.55 -9.20
CA LEU A 14 -8.25 5.87 -9.83
C LEU A 14 -7.29 6.11 -11.01
N GLY A 15 -6.35 5.18 -11.27
CA GLY A 15 -5.39 5.26 -12.36
C GLY A 15 -3.95 5.10 -11.92
N SER A 16 -3.02 5.57 -12.76
CA SER A 16 -1.57 5.53 -12.55
C SER A 16 -0.98 6.93 -12.47
N GLY A 17 0.17 7.03 -11.83
CA GLY A 17 0.91 8.29 -11.65
C GLY A 17 0.54 9.01 -10.36
N VAL A 18 1.59 9.36 -9.58
CA VAL A 18 1.39 9.96 -8.25
C VAL A 18 0.61 11.25 -8.35
N ASP A 19 1.00 12.16 -9.23
CA ASP A 19 0.33 13.47 -9.36
C ASP A 19 -1.11 13.34 -9.88
N ALA A 20 -1.33 12.47 -10.88
CA ALA A 20 -2.65 12.28 -11.47
C ALA A 20 -3.66 11.70 -10.45
N VAL A 21 -3.23 10.71 -9.67
CA VAL A 21 -4.07 10.12 -8.62
C VAL A 21 -4.27 11.11 -7.47
N TRP A 22 -3.23 11.85 -7.10
CA TRP A 22 -3.29 12.88 -6.06
C TRP A 22 -4.34 13.94 -6.38
N HIS A 23 -4.33 14.50 -7.59
CA HIS A 23 -5.33 15.49 -8.00
C HIS A 23 -6.76 14.92 -7.95
N LYS A 24 -6.96 13.67 -8.39
CA LYS A 24 -8.27 13.02 -8.27
C LYS A 24 -8.73 12.87 -6.81
N LEU A 25 -7.82 12.54 -5.90
CA LEU A 25 -8.14 12.48 -4.47
C LEU A 25 -8.49 13.87 -3.91
N LEU A 26 -7.73 14.90 -4.27
CA LEU A 26 -8.03 16.28 -3.90
C LEU A 26 -9.40 16.74 -4.42
N ASP A 27 -9.81 16.29 -5.60
CA ASP A 27 -11.13 16.58 -6.18
C ASP A 27 -12.26 15.70 -5.62
N GLY A 28 -11.92 14.80 -4.67
CA GLY A 28 -12.93 13.94 -4.03
C GLY A 28 -13.46 12.83 -4.93
N HIS A 29 -12.69 12.40 -5.94
CA HIS A 29 -13.09 11.28 -6.78
C HIS A 29 -13.03 9.95 -6.01
N GLU A 30 -14.01 9.09 -6.29
CA GLU A 30 -14.13 7.72 -5.78
C GLU A 30 -14.02 6.74 -6.96
N ALA A 31 -13.32 5.63 -6.77
CA ALA A 31 -13.21 4.60 -7.80
C ALA A 31 -14.56 3.92 -8.08
N ALA A 32 -14.82 3.64 -9.35
CA ALA A 32 -16.03 2.91 -9.75
C ALA A 32 -15.93 1.42 -9.33
N ALA A 33 -16.97 0.92 -8.69
CA ALA A 33 -17.03 -0.49 -8.32
C ALA A 33 -17.38 -1.37 -9.53
N THR A 34 -16.62 -2.46 -9.68
CA THR A 34 -16.86 -3.51 -10.66
C THR A 34 -17.43 -4.74 -9.96
N LYS A 35 -18.46 -5.36 -10.52
CA LYS A 35 -19.01 -6.62 -10.01
C LYS A 35 -18.21 -7.79 -10.57
N ILE A 36 -17.74 -8.65 -9.67
CA ILE A 36 -17.06 -9.91 -10.03
C ILE A 36 -17.81 -11.11 -9.47
N SER A 37 -17.77 -12.21 -10.20
CA SER A 37 -18.34 -13.51 -9.80
C SER A 37 -17.46 -14.62 -10.31
N GLU A 38 -17.59 -15.81 -9.73
CA GLU A 38 -17.02 -17.01 -10.32
C GLU A 38 -18.02 -17.65 -11.28
N GLN A 39 -17.49 -18.28 -12.33
CA GLN A 39 -18.29 -19.07 -13.26
C GLN A 39 -19.14 -20.09 -12.49
N PHE A 40 -20.40 -20.20 -12.81
CA PHE A 40 -21.40 -21.07 -12.14
C PHE A 40 -21.78 -20.68 -10.71
N ARG A 41 -21.38 -19.48 -10.21
CA ARG A 41 -21.82 -18.95 -8.92
C ARG A 41 -22.83 -17.81 -9.12
N THR A 42 -23.87 -17.81 -8.30
CA THR A 42 -24.92 -16.76 -8.35
C THR A 42 -24.55 -15.49 -7.57
N ARG A 43 -23.45 -15.55 -6.80
CA ARG A 43 -23.05 -14.45 -5.93
C ARG A 43 -22.07 -13.53 -6.61
N PHE A 44 -22.34 -12.24 -6.52
CA PHE A 44 -21.46 -11.15 -7.00
C PHE A 44 -20.84 -10.42 -5.82
N TYR A 45 -19.63 -9.94 -6.02
CA TYR A 45 -18.93 -9.04 -5.10
C TYR A 45 -18.54 -7.77 -5.83
N SER A 46 -18.58 -6.63 -5.12
CA SER A 46 -18.04 -5.38 -5.63
C SER A 46 -16.56 -5.28 -5.29
N VAL A 47 -15.75 -4.88 -6.25
CA VAL A 47 -14.31 -4.60 -6.08
C VAL A 47 -13.95 -3.32 -6.83
N PHE A 48 -12.88 -2.65 -6.43
CA PHE A 48 -12.32 -1.55 -7.18
C PHE A 48 -11.12 -2.04 -8.00
N ARG A 49 -11.24 -1.96 -9.34
CA ARG A 49 -10.23 -2.44 -10.27
C ARG A 49 -9.39 -1.31 -10.84
N VAL A 50 -8.13 -1.61 -11.08
CA VAL A 50 -7.25 -0.72 -11.84
C VAL A 50 -7.74 -0.64 -13.29
N PRO A 51 -7.94 0.56 -13.85
CA PRO A 51 -8.31 0.71 -15.25
C PRO A 51 -7.23 0.15 -16.18
N GLU A 52 -7.61 -0.50 -17.27
CA GLU A 52 -6.65 -1.04 -18.25
C GLU A 52 -5.72 0.04 -18.82
N SER A 53 -6.21 1.26 -18.99
CA SER A 53 -5.43 2.43 -19.42
C SER A 53 -4.28 2.80 -18.46
N ALA A 54 -4.35 2.39 -17.20
CA ALA A 54 -3.29 2.66 -16.22
C ALA A 54 -2.03 1.78 -16.41
N LEU A 55 -2.09 0.76 -17.27
CA LEU A 55 -1.00 -0.21 -17.47
C LEU A 55 -0.26 -0.07 -18.82
N THR A 56 -0.39 1.06 -19.49
CA THR A 56 0.13 1.22 -20.88
C THR A 56 1.66 1.22 -20.98
N THR A 57 2.38 1.66 -19.94
CA THR A 57 3.83 1.89 -20.03
C THR A 57 4.72 0.63 -19.84
N PRO A 58 4.48 -0.29 -18.88
CA PRO A 58 5.29 -1.50 -18.78
C PRO A 58 4.79 -2.65 -19.66
N ALA A 59 3.63 -2.55 -20.30
CA ALA A 59 3.00 -3.62 -21.05
C ALA A 59 3.84 -4.16 -22.23
N SER A 60 4.83 -3.40 -22.71
CA SER A 60 5.70 -3.78 -23.83
C SER A 60 6.84 -4.75 -23.46
N HIS A 61 7.16 -4.93 -22.17
CA HIS A 61 8.27 -5.80 -21.78
C HIS A 61 7.88 -7.28 -21.99
N PRO A 62 8.69 -8.11 -22.69
CA PRO A 62 8.35 -9.49 -23.04
C PRO A 62 7.99 -10.37 -21.83
N ARG A 63 8.65 -10.18 -20.70
CA ARG A 63 8.36 -10.91 -19.45
C ARG A 63 6.97 -10.65 -18.91
N LEU A 64 6.38 -9.45 -19.14
CA LEU A 64 5.06 -9.10 -18.64
C LEU A 64 3.90 -9.68 -19.42
N ARG A 65 4.14 -10.21 -20.63
CA ARG A 65 3.08 -10.80 -21.46
C ARG A 65 2.37 -11.98 -20.78
N ARG A 66 3.08 -12.72 -19.91
CA ARG A 66 2.56 -13.90 -19.21
C ARG A 66 2.56 -13.73 -17.69
N ALA A 67 3.08 -12.63 -17.17
CA ALA A 67 3.14 -12.35 -15.76
C ALA A 67 1.75 -12.00 -15.19
N SER A 68 1.56 -12.27 -13.90
CA SER A 68 0.36 -11.92 -13.14
C SER A 68 0.09 -10.40 -13.17
N LEU A 69 -1.16 -10.00 -12.93
CA LEU A 69 -1.51 -8.59 -12.78
C LEU A 69 -0.72 -7.94 -11.63
N ILE A 70 -0.50 -8.68 -10.53
CA ILE A 70 0.36 -8.23 -9.41
C ILE A 70 1.73 -7.80 -9.93
N SER A 71 2.39 -8.64 -10.76
CA SER A 71 3.71 -8.34 -11.32
C SER A 71 3.68 -7.12 -12.25
N ARG A 72 2.60 -6.95 -13.01
CA ARG A 72 2.41 -5.80 -13.93
C ARG A 72 2.19 -4.50 -13.17
N PHE A 73 1.32 -4.51 -12.15
CA PHE A 73 1.10 -3.35 -11.26
C PHE A 73 2.40 -2.95 -10.55
N ALA A 74 3.08 -3.94 -9.98
CA ALA A 74 4.33 -3.74 -9.24
C ALA A 74 5.45 -3.17 -10.12
N ALA A 75 5.63 -3.70 -11.34
CA ALA A 75 6.62 -3.19 -12.28
C ALA A 75 6.32 -1.74 -12.71
N ALA A 76 5.04 -1.40 -12.91
CA ALA A 76 4.62 -0.05 -13.26
C ALA A 76 4.90 0.94 -12.12
N ALA A 77 4.51 0.62 -10.89
CA ALA A 77 4.76 1.46 -9.72
C ALA A 77 6.26 1.60 -9.42
N GLY A 78 7.03 0.49 -9.49
CA GLY A 78 8.47 0.52 -9.29
C GLY A 78 9.21 1.36 -10.32
N LEU A 79 8.81 1.26 -11.61
CA LEU A 79 9.38 2.08 -12.68
C LEU A 79 9.08 3.57 -12.47
N GLU A 80 7.88 3.92 -12.03
CA GLU A 80 7.51 5.29 -11.69
C GLU A 80 8.37 5.81 -10.54
N ALA A 81 8.55 5.02 -9.47
CA ALA A 81 9.37 5.40 -8.32
C ALA A 81 10.83 5.66 -8.71
N LEU A 82 11.43 4.81 -9.56
CA LEU A 82 12.78 5.02 -10.07
C LEU A 82 12.87 6.27 -10.95
N ARG A 83 11.92 6.47 -11.87
CA ARG A 83 11.86 7.64 -12.74
C ARG A 83 11.69 8.94 -11.98
N SER A 84 10.82 8.97 -10.95
CA SER A 84 10.60 10.15 -10.13
C SER A 84 11.87 10.54 -9.34
N ALA A 85 12.71 9.56 -9.01
CA ALA A 85 14.02 9.79 -8.39
C ALA A 85 15.13 10.13 -9.41
N GLY A 86 14.88 9.99 -10.71
CA GLY A 86 15.89 10.11 -11.76
C GLY A 86 16.92 8.99 -11.77
N ILE A 87 16.53 7.81 -11.26
CA ILE A 87 17.41 6.63 -11.17
C ILE A 87 17.11 5.69 -12.34
N THR A 88 18.17 5.31 -13.04
CA THR A 88 18.15 4.23 -14.04
C THR A 88 19.23 3.23 -13.63
N PRO A 89 18.87 2.02 -13.21
CA PRO A 89 19.86 1.01 -12.83
C PRO A 89 20.79 0.70 -14.01
N ASP A 90 22.07 0.67 -13.77
CA ASP A 90 23.14 0.32 -14.70
C ASP A 90 24.03 -0.77 -14.10
N SER A 91 25.05 -1.21 -14.82
CA SER A 91 25.95 -2.27 -14.39
C SER A 91 26.70 -2.00 -13.08
N GLN A 92 26.85 -0.74 -12.68
CA GLN A 92 27.54 -0.34 -11.44
C GLN A 92 26.59 -0.13 -10.27
N SER A 93 25.37 0.38 -10.55
CA SER A 93 24.38 0.75 -9.53
C SER A 93 23.37 -0.36 -9.22
N ALA A 94 23.16 -1.29 -10.15
CA ALA A 94 22.13 -2.32 -10.05
C ALA A 94 22.27 -3.23 -8.81
N GLU A 95 23.50 -3.58 -8.41
CA GLU A 95 23.80 -4.40 -7.23
C GLU A 95 23.62 -3.62 -5.92
N ARG A 96 23.70 -2.29 -5.99
CA ARG A 96 23.57 -1.38 -4.84
C ARG A 96 22.12 -0.95 -4.58
N ILE A 97 21.15 -1.51 -5.32
CA ILE A 97 19.71 -1.31 -5.12
C ILE A 97 19.12 -2.62 -4.60
N ALA A 98 18.63 -2.62 -3.36
CA ALA A 98 17.84 -3.71 -2.82
C ALA A 98 16.38 -3.59 -3.22
N LEU A 99 15.66 -4.71 -3.28
CA LEU A 99 14.21 -4.78 -3.50
C LEU A 99 13.55 -5.50 -2.33
N VAL A 100 12.57 -4.86 -1.69
CA VAL A 100 11.69 -5.50 -0.71
C VAL A 100 10.27 -5.50 -1.27
N PHE A 101 9.70 -6.67 -1.47
CA PHE A 101 8.37 -6.86 -2.04
C PHE A 101 7.38 -7.26 -0.95
N ALA A 102 6.32 -6.46 -0.77
CA ALA A 102 5.22 -6.73 0.14
C ALA A 102 4.04 -7.35 -0.60
N ILE A 103 3.52 -8.48 -0.10
CA ILE A 103 2.41 -9.19 -0.70
C ILE A 103 1.56 -9.86 0.38
N SER A 104 0.26 -9.99 0.15
CA SER A 104 -0.62 -10.68 1.09
C SER A 104 -1.12 -12.00 0.53
N ASN A 105 -1.90 -11.98 -0.52
CA ASN A 105 -2.58 -13.16 -1.05
C ASN A 105 -1.81 -13.84 -2.19
N GLY A 106 -0.82 -13.16 -2.74
CA GLY A 106 0.09 -13.71 -3.75
C GLY A 106 -0.62 -14.09 -5.04
N GLY A 107 -0.05 -15.07 -5.72
CA GLY A 107 -0.56 -15.60 -6.98
C GLY A 107 -1.79 -16.49 -6.84
N VAL A 108 -2.76 -16.14 -5.97
CA VAL A 108 -3.93 -16.98 -5.68
C VAL A 108 -4.74 -17.32 -6.94
N ILE A 109 -4.83 -16.42 -7.90
CA ILE A 109 -5.55 -16.64 -9.16
C ILE A 109 -4.82 -17.69 -10.01
N TYR A 110 -3.49 -17.61 -10.09
CA TYR A 110 -2.67 -18.59 -10.81
C TYR A 110 -2.67 -19.95 -10.10
N THR A 111 -2.59 -19.96 -8.78
CA THR A 111 -2.71 -21.17 -7.95
C THR A 111 -4.07 -21.83 -8.17
N LYS A 112 -5.17 -21.07 -8.13
CA LYS A 112 -6.52 -21.56 -8.41
C LYS A 112 -6.62 -22.19 -9.80
N ARG A 113 -6.07 -21.53 -10.83
CA ARG A 113 -6.07 -22.03 -12.20
C ARG A 113 -5.22 -23.29 -12.34
N PHE A 114 -4.02 -23.30 -11.79
CA PHE A 114 -3.11 -24.45 -11.82
C PHE A 114 -3.74 -25.69 -11.18
N TYR A 115 -4.29 -25.58 -9.98
CA TYR A 115 -4.93 -26.71 -9.32
C TYR A 115 -6.24 -27.15 -9.99
N ARG A 116 -7.01 -26.22 -10.54
CA ARG A 116 -8.21 -26.57 -11.29
C ARG A 116 -7.89 -27.46 -12.49
N ASP A 117 -6.85 -27.15 -13.23
CA ASP A 117 -6.42 -27.93 -14.38
C ASP A 117 -5.98 -29.34 -13.96
N ILE A 118 -5.23 -29.47 -12.86
CA ILE A 118 -4.86 -30.77 -12.28
C ILE A 118 -6.08 -31.59 -11.84
N VAL A 119 -7.01 -30.96 -11.15
CA VAL A 119 -8.23 -31.65 -10.65
C VAL A 119 -9.14 -32.10 -11.80
N ALA A 120 -9.23 -31.31 -12.87
CA ALA A 120 -10.09 -31.61 -14.00
C ALA A 120 -9.50 -32.68 -14.93
N THR A 121 -8.21 -32.75 -15.14
CA THR A 121 -7.57 -33.53 -16.20
C THR A 121 -6.38 -34.38 -15.75
N GLY A 122 -6.05 -34.36 -14.46
CA GLY A 122 -4.97 -35.14 -13.84
C GLY A 122 -3.63 -34.37 -13.71
N ALA A 123 -2.68 -34.96 -12.99
CA ALA A 123 -1.40 -34.35 -12.70
C ALA A 123 -0.54 -34.03 -13.95
N GLN A 124 -0.75 -34.78 -15.03
CA GLN A 124 -0.05 -34.57 -16.32
C GLN A 124 -0.42 -33.25 -16.99
N SER A 125 -1.55 -32.65 -16.63
CA SER A 125 -1.98 -31.35 -17.13
C SER A 125 -1.33 -30.16 -16.39
N ALA A 126 -0.55 -30.42 -15.35
CA ALA A 126 0.17 -29.39 -14.61
C ALA A 126 1.07 -28.58 -15.53
N SER A 127 0.72 -27.31 -15.75
CA SER A 127 1.46 -26.46 -16.66
C SER A 127 2.78 -25.97 -16.03
N PRO A 128 3.95 -26.33 -16.58
CA PRO A 128 5.22 -25.82 -16.10
C PRO A 128 5.37 -24.31 -16.30
N LEU A 129 4.57 -23.70 -17.18
CA LEU A 129 4.55 -22.26 -17.40
C LEU A 129 3.72 -21.51 -16.37
N LEU A 130 2.71 -22.15 -15.74
CA LEU A 130 1.89 -21.53 -14.69
C LEU A 130 2.51 -21.69 -13.31
N PHE A 131 3.24 -22.78 -13.08
CA PHE A 131 3.78 -23.09 -11.76
C PHE A 131 4.63 -21.95 -11.16
N PRO A 132 5.56 -21.30 -11.90
CA PRO A 132 6.34 -20.18 -11.36
C PRO A 132 5.49 -19.00 -10.87
N GLU A 133 4.30 -18.79 -11.43
CA GLU A 133 3.40 -17.70 -11.04
C GLU A 133 2.59 -18.02 -9.76
N THR A 134 2.63 -19.27 -9.27
CA THR A 134 1.92 -19.68 -8.06
C THR A 134 2.66 -19.35 -6.77
N VAL A 135 3.95 -19.03 -6.85
CA VAL A 135 4.79 -18.77 -5.66
C VAL A 135 4.82 -17.28 -5.30
N PHE A 136 4.93 -16.97 -4.01
CA PHE A 136 4.86 -15.59 -3.51
C PHE A 136 5.98 -14.67 -4.01
N ASN A 137 7.15 -15.22 -4.33
CA ASN A 137 8.30 -14.43 -4.80
C ASN A 137 8.34 -14.22 -6.32
N ALA A 138 7.42 -14.78 -7.09
CA ALA A 138 7.39 -14.58 -8.54
C ALA A 138 7.27 -13.09 -8.93
N PRO A 139 6.37 -12.28 -8.34
CA PRO A 139 6.30 -10.87 -8.66
C PRO A 139 7.59 -10.09 -8.36
N ALA A 140 8.25 -10.39 -7.24
CA ALA A 140 9.54 -9.76 -6.90
C ALA A 140 10.61 -10.06 -7.95
N SER A 141 10.71 -11.33 -8.40
CA SER A 141 11.65 -11.75 -9.45
C SER A 141 11.37 -11.05 -10.79
N HIS A 142 10.09 -10.89 -11.15
CA HIS A 142 9.72 -10.15 -12.36
C HIS A 142 10.09 -8.68 -12.26
N VAL A 143 9.79 -8.03 -11.14
CA VAL A 143 10.10 -6.61 -10.89
C VAL A 143 11.61 -6.38 -10.95
N ALA A 144 12.41 -7.19 -10.23
CA ALA A 144 13.86 -7.08 -10.24
C ALA A 144 14.43 -7.19 -11.67
N ALA A 145 14.00 -8.22 -12.43
CA ALA A 145 14.48 -8.43 -13.79
C ALA A 145 14.04 -7.34 -14.79
N ILE A 146 12.84 -6.76 -14.62
CA ILE A 146 12.32 -5.71 -15.52
C ILE A 146 12.98 -4.37 -15.22
N LEU A 147 13.22 -4.08 -13.94
CA LEU A 147 13.84 -2.83 -13.51
C LEU A 147 15.37 -2.86 -13.53
N GLY A 148 15.97 -4.02 -13.84
CA GLY A 148 17.42 -4.17 -13.89
C GLY A 148 18.08 -4.15 -12.50
N ILE A 149 17.35 -4.53 -11.44
CA ILE A 149 17.87 -4.62 -10.07
C ILE A 149 18.52 -5.98 -9.89
N THR A 150 19.78 -6.01 -9.49
CA THR A 150 20.56 -7.25 -9.24
C THR A 150 20.99 -7.38 -7.77
N GLY A 151 20.71 -6.39 -6.94
CA GLY A 151 20.96 -6.46 -5.51
C GLY A 151 20.00 -7.39 -4.75
N ALA A 152 20.14 -7.43 -3.44
CA ALA A 152 19.36 -8.28 -2.57
C ALA A 152 17.84 -8.09 -2.77
N THR A 153 17.12 -9.20 -2.97
CA THR A 153 15.67 -9.18 -3.20
C THR A 153 14.96 -10.05 -2.17
N TYR A 154 14.01 -9.45 -1.47
CA TYR A 154 13.21 -10.11 -0.43
C TYR A 154 11.72 -10.01 -0.73
N THR A 155 10.97 -11.04 -0.33
CA THR A 155 9.50 -11.03 -0.36
C THR A 155 8.97 -11.19 1.05
N LEU A 156 8.21 -10.22 1.49
CA LEU A 156 7.51 -10.21 2.78
C LEU A 156 6.06 -10.59 2.55
N VAL A 157 5.58 -11.63 3.22
CA VAL A 157 4.19 -12.07 3.16
C VAL A 157 3.50 -11.68 4.47
N GLY A 158 2.39 -10.97 4.38
CA GLY A 158 1.66 -10.52 5.56
C GLY A 158 0.24 -10.05 5.22
N ASP A 159 -0.39 -9.33 6.15
CA ASP A 159 -1.69 -8.73 5.90
C ASP A 159 -1.59 -7.20 5.65
N GLY A 160 -2.61 -6.41 5.97
CA GLY A 160 -2.67 -4.98 5.68
C GLY A 160 -1.49 -4.14 6.18
N ALA A 161 -0.74 -4.61 7.18
CA ALA A 161 0.45 -3.92 7.70
C ALA A 161 1.74 -4.26 6.94
N VAL A 162 1.72 -5.23 6.02
CA VAL A 162 2.92 -5.77 5.37
C VAL A 162 3.73 -4.70 4.62
N GLY A 163 3.07 -3.71 4.01
CA GLY A 163 3.76 -2.61 3.30
C GLY A 163 4.62 -1.75 4.24
N ILE A 164 4.11 -1.46 5.44
CA ILE A 164 4.88 -0.71 6.46
C ILE A 164 6.00 -1.56 7.04
N LEU A 165 5.76 -2.86 7.27
CA LEU A 165 6.79 -3.80 7.72
C LEU A 165 7.89 -3.98 6.67
N ALA A 166 7.56 -3.91 5.38
CA ALA A 166 8.53 -3.91 4.29
C ALA A 166 9.41 -2.66 4.30
N ILE A 167 8.87 -1.49 4.65
CA ILE A 167 9.66 -0.27 4.87
C ILE A 167 10.57 -0.44 6.10
N LYS A 168 10.07 -1.05 7.19
CA LYS A 168 10.93 -1.35 8.35
C LYS A 168 12.09 -2.28 7.98
N MET A 169 11.82 -3.32 7.20
CA MET A 169 12.87 -4.20 6.69
C MET A 169 13.88 -3.43 5.80
N ALA A 170 13.40 -2.53 4.95
CA ALA A 170 14.27 -1.69 4.14
C ALA A 170 15.13 -0.76 4.99
N ASP A 171 14.58 -0.18 6.07
CA ASP A 171 15.32 0.62 7.06
C ASP A 171 16.47 -0.20 7.69
N ASP A 172 16.21 -1.45 8.05
CA ASP A 172 17.23 -2.36 8.58
C ASP A 172 18.30 -2.72 7.53
N LEU A 173 17.89 -3.03 6.30
CA LEU A 173 18.81 -3.33 5.20
C LEU A 173 19.70 -2.15 4.84
N MET A 174 19.15 -0.95 4.88
CA MET A 174 19.90 0.27 4.59
C MET A 174 20.93 0.66 5.65
N THR A 175 21.07 -0.10 6.75
CA THR A 175 22.23 0.00 7.65
C THR A 175 23.51 -0.50 6.98
N ASN A 176 23.40 -1.41 5.99
CA ASN A 176 24.52 -1.86 5.17
C ASN A 176 24.97 -0.75 4.21
N GLU A 177 26.23 -0.30 4.35
CA GLU A 177 26.81 0.79 3.54
C GLU A 177 27.02 0.45 2.06
N GLU A 178 26.94 -0.80 1.68
CA GLU A 178 27.03 -1.22 0.29
C GLU A 178 25.75 -0.87 -0.51
N LEU A 179 24.61 -0.68 0.17
CA LEU A 179 23.36 -0.30 -0.46
C LEU A 179 23.25 1.21 -0.60
N ASP A 180 22.86 1.67 -1.78
CA ASP A 180 22.58 3.06 -2.07
C ASP A 180 21.10 3.37 -1.96
N TYR A 181 20.29 2.43 -2.42
CA TYR A 181 18.85 2.54 -2.46
C TYR A 181 18.19 1.23 -2.02
N CYS A 182 16.97 1.36 -1.52
CA CYS A 182 16.07 0.23 -1.35
C CYS A 182 14.72 0.57 -1.97
N LEU A 183 14.32 -0.18 -2.99
CA LEU A 183 13.01 -0.08 -3.60
C LEU A 183 12.05 -0.98 -2.82
N VAL A 184 11.04 -0.39 -2.18
CA VAL A 184 9.96 -1.13 -1.53
C VAL A 184 8.73 -1.09 -2.42
N VAL A 185 8.21 -2.26 -2.79
CA VAL A 185 7.03 -2.39 -3.65
C VAL A 185 6.00 -3.26 -2.96
N GLY A 186 4.75 -2.82 -2.93
CA GLY A 186 3.62 -3.63 -2.48
C GLY A 186 2.57 -3.70 -3.57
N ALA A 187 2.05 -4.89 -3.82
CA ALA A 187 1.03 -5.09 -4.85
C ALA A 187 0.02 -6.17 -4.45
N GLU A 188 -1.19 -6.03 -4.96
CA GLU A 188 -2.27 -7.00 -4.74
C GLU A 188 -3.23 -7.02 -5.92
N GLU A 189 -3.92 -8.15 -6.09
CA GLU A 189 -4.96 -8.37 -7.09
C GLU A 189 -6.28 -8.79 -6.41
N ALA A 190 -7.40 -8.27 -6.87
CA ALA A 190 -8.72 -8.62 -6.34
C ALA A 190 -9.33 -9.80 -7.10
N ASP A 191 -9.69 -10.87 -6.37
CA ASP A 191 -10.33 -12.07 -6.92
C ASP A 191 -11.59 -12.44 -6.13
N TRP A 192 -12.50 -13.14 -6.78
CA TRP A 192 -13.72 -13.64 -6.18
C TRP A 192 -13.47 -14.51 -4.94
N LEU A 193 -12.43 -15.37 -4.98
CA LEU A 193 -12.08 -16.27 -3.88
C LEU A 193 -11.72 -15.50 -2.61
N LEU A 194 -10.95 -14.41 -2.78
CA LEU A 194 -10.58 -13.52 -1.67
C LEU A 194 -11.81 -12.81 -1.10
N CYS A 195 -12.70 -12.33 -1.97
CA CYS A 195 -13.95 -11.73 -1.54
C CYS A 195 -14.80 -12.71 -0.74
N ASP A 196 -14.92 -13.98 -1.18
CA ASP A 196 -15.67 -15.00 -0.46
C ASP A 196 -15.06 -15.31 0.91
N ALA A 197 -13.74 -15.40 1.01
CA ALA A 197 -13.01 -15.58 2.27
C ALA A 197 -13.26 -14.44 3.26
N TYR A 198 -13.02 -13.20 2.85
CA TYR A 198 -13.24 -12.02 3.71
C TYR A 198 -14.70 -11.84 4.10
N ARG A 199 -15.64 -12.20 3.23
CA ARG A 199 -17.06 -12.21 3.56
C ARG A 199 -17.39 -13.23 4.64
N ARG A 200 -16.85 -14.44 4.57
CA ARG A 200 -17.04 -15.47 5.62
C ARG A 200 -16.54 -15.00 6.97
N TRP A 201 -15.49 -14.17 6.99
CA TRP A 201 -14.97 -13.56 8.21
C TRP A 201 -15.72 -12.28 8.64
N ARG A 202 -16.81 -11.93 7.92
CA ARG A 202 -17.64 -10.72 8.17
C ARG A 202 -16.82 -9.43 8.08
N LEU A 203 -15.90 -9.36 7.13
CA LEU A 203 -15.02 -8.22 6.89
C LEU A 203 -15.33 -7.50 5.58
N LEU A 204 -16.10 -8.12 4.68
CA LEU A 204 -16.42 -7.60 3.36
C LEU A 204 -17.87 -7.09 3.29
N ARG A 205 -18.05 -5.88 2.76
CA ARG A 205 -19.36 -5.37 2.34
C ARG A 205 -19.63 -5.71 0.86
N LEU A 206 -20.92 -5.78 0.50
CA LEU A 206 -21.32 -6.24 -0.83
C LEU A 206 -21.34 -5.15 -1.89
N ALA A 207 -21.48 -3.89 -1.46
CA ALA A 207 -21.57 -2.72 -2.34
C ALA A 207 -21.02 -1.46 -1.67
N PRO A 208 -20.50 -0.49 -2.43
CA PRO A 208 -20.10 0.83 -1.90
C PRO A 208 -21.29 1.59 -1.32
N PRO A 209 -21.04 2.69 -0.59
CA PRO A 209 -19.74 3.28 -0.28
C PRO A 209 -19.04 2.62 0.92
N ILE A 210 -17.71 2.77 1.05
CA ILE A 210 -16.99 2.52 2.32
C ILE A 210 -17.22 3.73 3.22
N GLU A 211 -17.66 3.48 4.45
CA GLU A 211 -17.94 4.51 5.46
C GLU A 211 -16.93 4.36 6.60
N PRO A 212 -15.82 5.12 6.58
CA PRO A 212 -14.80 4.99 7.61
C PRO A 212 -15.31 5.54 8.94
N PHE A 213 -14.90 4.89 10.02
CA PHE A 213 -15.24 5.23 11.39
C PHE A 213 -16.74 5.21 11.73
N ALA A 214 -17.60 4.63 10.87
CA ALA A 214 -19.03 4.49 11.16
C ALA A 214 -19.23 3.62 12.42
N GLN A 215 -20.26 3.95 13.21
CA GLN A 215 -20.58 3.24 14.45
C GLN A 215 -20.79 1.73 14.25
N LEU A 216 -21.38 1.37 13.11
CA LEU A 216 -21.55 -0.02 12.69
C LEU A 216 -20.68 -0.27 11.45
N GLY A 217 -19.48 -0.75 11.67
CA GLY A 217 -18.60 -1.16 10.58
C GLY A 217 -19.28 -2.18 9.67
N ARG A 218 -19.50 -1.82 8.39
CA ARG A 218 -20.20 -2.67 7.40
C ARG A 218 -19.24 -3.50 6.56
N GLY A 219 -17.96 -3.36 6.79
CA GLY A 219 -16.88 -4.05 6.09
C GLY A 219 -16.25 -3.23 4.97
N MET A 220 -15.12 -3.74 4.47
CA MET A 220 -14.33 -3.16 3.39
C MET A 220 -14.81 -3.60 2.01
N ILE A 221 -14.34 -2.93 0.96
CA ILE A 221 -14.38 -3.38 -0.43
C ILE A 221 -12.94 -3.64 -0.86
N LEU A 222 -12.67 -4.82 -1.43
CA LEU A 222 -11.34 -5.13 -1.93
C LEU A 222 -11.02 -4.30 -3.18
N SER A 223 -9.75 -3.97 -3.31
CA SER A 223 -9.21 -3.31 -4.49
C SER A 223 -7.88 -3.93 -4.92
N GLU A 224 -7.44 -3.56 -6.10
CA GLU A 224 -6.18 -4.02 -6.68
C GLU A 224 -5.27 -2.83 -7.03
N GLY A 225 -3.97 -3.10 -7.17
CA GLY A 225 -2.99 -2.12 -7.57
C GLY A 225 -1.63 -2.33 -6.93
N ALA A 226 -0.78 -1.31 -6.98
CA ALA A 226 0.53 -1.29 -6.37
C ALA A 226 0.92 0.08 -5.84
N GLY A 227 1.78 0.08 -4.82
CA GLY A 227 2.52 1.24 -4.36
C GLY A 227 4.01 0.94 -4.35
N ALA A 228 4.83 1.93 -4.64
CA ALA A 228 6.28 1.83 -4.59
C ALA A 228 6.90 3.05 -3.92
N VAL A 229 7.92 2.81 -3.10
CA VAL A 229 8.70 3.85 -2.42
C VAL A 229 10.17 3.52 -2.59
N LEU A 230 10.93 4.41 -3.21
CA LEU A 230 12.38 4.31 -3.30
C LEU A 230 12.99 5.07 -2.13
N LEU A 231 13.72 4.35 -1.30
CA LEU A 231 14.42 4.89 -0.13
C LEU A 231 15.90 5.10 -0.44
N ALA A 232 16.44 6.21 0.06
CA ALA A 232 17.85 6.56 -0.04
C ALA A 232 18.38 7.08 1.31
N ARG A 233 19.69 7.01 1.53
CA ARG A 233 20.33 7.67 2.67
C ARG A 233 20.24 9.20 2.56
N VAL A 234 20.02 9.86 3.67
CA VAL A 234 20.06 11.33 3.73
C VAL A 234 21.48 11.79 3.32
N GLY A 235 21.55 12.78 2.43
CA GLY A 235 22.82 13.32 1.89
C GLY A 235 23.27 12.67 0.57
N ARG A 236 22.66 11.57 0.11
CA ARG A 236 22.87 11.13 -1.27
C ARG A 236 22.20 12.08 -2.26
N ARG A 237 22.88 12.35 -3.37
CA ARG A 237 22.43 13.29 -4.40
C ARG A 237 21.01 12.92 -4.87
N ARG A 238 20.08 13.81 -4.56
CA ARG A 238 18.85 13.96 -5.31
C ARG A 238 19.18 14.59 -6.66
N ARG A 239 18.32 14.39 -7.64
CA ARG A 239 18.36 15.15 -8.89
C ARG A 239 18.46 16.64 -8.56
N ALA A 240 19.37 17.35 -9.24
CA ALA A 240 19.60 18.78 -9.01
C ALA A 240 18.33 19.64 -9.21
N ASP A 241 17.34 19.09 -9.92
CA ASP A 241 16.09 19.75 -10.31
C ASP A 241 14.92 19.42 -9.36
N ALA A 242 15.12 18.66 -8.26
CA ALA A 242 14.04 18.36 -7.32
C ALA A 242 13.62 19.64 -6.59
N LYS A 243 12.44 20.14 -6.96
CA LYS A 243 11.87 21.41 -6.45
C LYS A 243 11.35 21.32 -5.02
N ASP A 244 11.11 20.10 -4.51
CA ASP A 244 10.43 19.91 -3.23
C ASP A 244 11.39 19.50 -2.13
N ASP A 245 11.10 19.93 -0.90
CA ASP A 245 11.80 19.49 0.30
C ASP A 245 11.67 17.98 0.48
N PRO A 246 12.75 17.28 0.86
CA PRO A 246 12.71 15.84 1.03
C PRO A 246 11.80 15.46 2.19
N VAL A 247 11.00 14.42 1.97
CA VAL A 247 10.26 13.75 3.05
C VAL A 247 11.12 12.61 3.56
N LEU A 248 11.32 12.58 4.87
CA LEU A 248 12.15 11.61 5.56
C LEU A 248 11.28 10.60 6.30
N ILE A 249 11.70 9.34 6.29
CA ILE A 249 11.24 8.36 7.28
C ILE A 249 12.08 8.60 8.52
N GLU A 250 11.48 9.21 9.53
CA GLU A 250 12.16 9.58 10.75
C GLU A 250 12.21 8.43 11.75
N ARG A 251 11.13 7.65 11.81
CA ARG A 251 11.00 6.50 12.71
C ARG A 251 10.10 5.44 12.11
N THR A 252 10.50 4.19 12.20
CA THR A 252 9.69 3.01 11.89
C THR A 252 9.44 2.23 13.19
N HIS A 253 8.20 1.86 13.46
CA HIS A 253 7.89 0.95 14.56
C HIS A 253 8.06 -0.50 14.11
N PRO A 254 8.65 -1.41 14.90
CA PRO A 254 8.91 -2.81 14.52
C PRO A 254 7.64 -3.65 14.30
N GLY A 255 6.48 -3.04 14.46
CA GLY A 255 5.18 -3.69 14.35
C GLY A 255 4.68 -4.21 15.70
N GLY A 256 3.44 -4.63 15.69
CA GLY A 256 2.76 -5.24 16.81
C GLY A 256 1.83 -6.35 16.33
N TYR A 257 1.43 -7.18 17.27
CA TYR A 257 0.63 -8.37 16.98
C TYR A 257 -0.51 -8.49 18.00
N TYR A 258 -1.72 -8.69 17.54
CA TYR A 258 -2.88 -8.93 18.39
C TYR A 258 -3.52 -10.29 18.07
N ARG A 259 -4.00 -11.01 19.08
CA ARG A 259 -4.64 -12.33 18.89
C ARG A 259 -6.15 -12.21 18.73
N LYS A 260 -6.74 -11.23 19.39
CA LYS A 260 -8.19 -10.96 19.36
C LYS A 260 -8.43 -9.54 18.88
N ARG A 261 -9.51 -9.32 18.11
CA ARG A 261 -9.89 -7.99 17.59
C ARG A 261 -9.95 -6.91 18.68
N ALA A 262 -10.36 -7.28 19.89
CA ALA A 262 -10.41 -6.37 21.03
C ALA A 262 -9.03 -5.85 21.49
N GLU A 263 -7.95 -6.54 21.17
CA GLU A 263 -6.58 -6.16 21.53
C GLU A 263 -5.96 -5.17 20.51
N ALA A 264 -6.60 -4.99 19.35
CA ALA A 264 -6.08 -4.11 18.30
C ALA A 264 -5.91 -2.67 18.78
N GLU A 265 -6.84 -2.15 19.58
CA GLU A 265 -6.76 -0.81 20.17
C GLU A 265 -5.47 -0.61 20.98
N GLU A 266 -5.14 -1.57 21.85
CA GLU A 266 -3.95 -1.48 22.71
C GLU A 266 -2.64 -1.54 21.93
N ILE A 267 -2.59 -2.37 20.89
CA ILE A 267 -1.42 -2.43 19.99
C ILE A 267 -1.26 -1.10 19.24
N LEU A 268 -2.35 -0.55 18.71
CA LEU A 268 -2.34 0.73 18.02
C LEU A 268 -1.92 1.89 18.93
N LYS A 269 -2.37 1.90 20.19
CA LYS A 269 -1.92 2.88 21.19
C LYS A 269 -0.41 2.81 21.42
N ARG A 270 0.15 1.61 21.59
CA ARG A 270 1.60 1.44 21.78
C ARG A 270 2.38 1.96 20.58
N ILE A 271 1.94 1.64 19.36
CA ILE A 271 2.56 2.13 18.13
C ILE A 271 2.48 3.66 18.07
N LEU A 272 1.31 4.23 18.33
CA LEU A 272 1.12 5.68 18.32
C LEU A 272 1.97 6.37 19.40
N CYS A 273 2.02 5.87 20.62
CA CYS A 273 2.85 6.43 21.70
C CYS A 273 4.34 6.43 21.33
N ASP A 274 4.83 5.37 20.67
CA ASP A 274 6.20 5.31 20.20
C ASP A 274 6.49 6.33 19.09
N LEU A 275 5.53 6.58 18.20
CA LEU A 275 5.69 7.45 17.04
C LEU A 275 5.38 8.94 17.35
N SER A 276 4.64 9.26 18.40
CA SER A 276 4.16 10.62 18.72
C SER A 276 5.00 11.35 19.78
N GLN A 277 6.31 11.15 19.78
CA GLN A 277 7.21 11.84 20.74
C GLN A 277 7.34 13.34 20.49
N THR A 278 6.88 13.82 19.35
CA THR A 278 6.73 15.23 18.99
C THR A 278 5.29 15.50 18.57
N GLU A 279 4.91 16.75 18.40
CA GLU A 279 3.61 17.11 17.86
C GLU A 279 3.41 16.50 16.45
N ILE A 280 2.23 15.92 16.23
CA ILE A 280 1.83 15.27 14.98
C ILE A 280 0.74 16.11 14.33
N ASP A 281 1.01 16.56 13.11
CA ASP A 281 0.08 17.39 12.35
C ASP A 281 -1.09 16.58 11.79
N PHE A 282 -0.78 15.41 11.22
CA PHE A 282 -1.82 14.52 10.70
C PHE A 282 -1.43 13.04 10.75
N VAL A 283 -2.45 12.19 10.69
CA VAL A 283 -2.34 10.73 10.64
C VAL A 283 -3.04 10.20 9.40
N ILE A 284 -2.34 9.40 8.61
CA ILE A 284 -2.94 8.59 7.55
C ILE A 284 -3.35 7.25 8.17
N SER A 285 -4.65 7.07 8.29
CA SER A 285 -5.32 5.98 8.97
C SER A 285 -5.54 4.78 8.05
N SER A 286 -5.58 3.57 8.62
CA SER A 286 -5.96 2.34 7.91
C SER A 286 -7.46 2.02 7.97
N ALA A 287 -8.27 2.89 8.57
CA ALA A 287 -9.72 2.73 8.67
C ALA A 287 -10.36 2.39 7.31
N ASN A 288 -11.10 1.28 7.25
CA ASN A 288 -11.60 0.69 6.00
C ASN A 288 -13.04 0.16 6.10
N GLY A 289 -13.78 0.53 7.15
CA GLY A 289 -15.15 0.10 7.39
C GLY A 289 -15.28 -1.19 8.21
N THR A 290 -14.17 -1.71 8.77
CA THR A 290 -14.16 -2.92 9.60
C THR A 290 -14.02 -2.57 11.10
N PHE A 291 -13.79 -3.58 11.94
CA PHE A 291 -13.52 -3.39 13.38
C PHE A 291 -12.27 -2.53 13.66
N ILE A 292 -11.38 -2.40 12.69
CA ILE A 292 -10.17 -1.58 12.78
C ILE A 292 -10.53 -0.13 13.07
N ASP A 293 -11.57 0.37 12.46
CA ASP A 293 -12.01 1.77 12.55
C ASP A 293 -12.27 2.19 14.00
N LEU A 294 -12.96 1.34 14.76
CA LEU A 294 -13.25 1.61 16.16
C LEU A 294 -11.98 1.56 17.01
N ALA A 295 -11.12 0.58 16.77
CA ALA A 295 -9.86 0.42 17.49
C ALA A 295 -8.93 1.62 17.25
N GLU A 296 -8.80 2.04 15.98
CA GLU A 296 -8.00 3.19 15.57
C GLU A 296 -8.57 4.52 16.11
N CYS A 297 -9.89 4.71 15.99
CA CYS A 297 -10.56 5.91 16.51
C CYS A 297 -10.29 6.11 18.00
N ARG A 298 -10.37 5.05 18.81
CA ARG A 298 -10.11 5.11 20.25
C ARG A 298 -8.65 5.39 20.57
N ALA A 299 -7.73 4.73 19.85
CA ALA A 299 -6.29 4.92 20.00
C ALA A 299 -5.87 6.35 19.64
N LEU A 300 -6.32 6.87 18.48
CA LEU A 300 -6.04 8.22 18.00
C LEU A 300 -6.57 9.29 18.94
N LYS A 301 -7.82 9.13 19.43
CA LYS A 301 -8.42 10.07 20.39
C LYS A 301 -7.61 10.19 21.68
N GLN A 302 -6.99 9.10 22.13
CA GLN A 302 -6.22 9.09 23.38
C GLN A 302 -4.79 9.59 23.21
N VAL A 303 -4.14 9.28 22.09
CA VAL A 303 -2.70 9.53 21.92
C VAL A 303 -2.43 10.78 21.08
N THR A 304 -3.19 11.01 20.02
CA THR A 304 -3.01 12.13 19.10
C THR A 304 -4.31 12.92 18.87
N PRO A 305 -4.97 13.45 19.92
CA PRO A 305 -6.30 14.07 19.82
C PRO A 305 -6.35 15.30 18.91
N ASN A 306 -5.22 15.98 18.72
CA ASN A 306 -5.11 17.21 17.93
C ASN A 306 -4.71 16.97 16.47
N ALA A 307 -4.26 15.78 16.11
CA ALA A 307 -3.86 15.46 14.75
C ALA A 307 -5.07 15.37 13.81
N LEU A 308 -4.93 15.88 12.59
CA LEU A 308 -5.91 15.65 11.52
C LEU A 308 -5.85 14.18 11.10
N VAL A 309 -6.99 13.56 10.84
CA VAL A 309 -7.07 12.15 10.44
C VAL A 309 -7.66 12.02 9.04
N TYR A 310 -6.97 11.27 8.19
CA TYR A 310 -7.40 11.01 6.82
C TYR A 310 -7.21 9.54 6.45
N THR A 311 -8.10 8.98 5.64
CA THR A 311 -7.94 7.69 4.97
C THR A 311 -8.45 7.77 3.53
N ALA A 312 -7.71 7.20 2.59
CA ALA A 312 -8.12 7.10 1.19
C ALA A 312 -8.97 5.85 0.87
N LYS A 313 -9.28 5.03 1.87
CA LYS A 313 -10.01 3.77 1.66
C LYS A 313 -11.40 3.96 1.03
N PRO A 314 -12.17 5.00 1.33
CA PRO A 314 -13.43 5.26 0.61
C PRO A 314 -13.22 5.45 -0.89
N ALA A 315 -12.14 6.11 -1.28
CA ALA A 315 -11.83 6.40 -2.68
C ALA A 315 -11.18 5.22 -3.43
N LEU A 316 -10.28 4.48 -2.74
CA LEU A 316 -9.40 3.49 -3.38
C LEU A 316 -9.73 2.04 -3.01
N GLY A 317 -10.50 1.78 -1.97
CA GLY A 317 -10.71 0.43 -1.44
C GLY A 317 -9.55 -0.11 -0.59
N GLU A 318 -9.62 -1.40 -0.28
CA GLU A 318 -8.61 -2.12 0.48
C GLU A 318 -7.80 -3.04 -0.43
N SER A 319 -6.55 -2.66 -0.69
CA SER A 319 -5.57 -3.47 -1.43
C SER A 319 -4.51 -3.99 -0.46
N VAL A 320 -4.82 -5.08 0.22
CA VAL A 320 -4.12 -5.56 1.43
C VAL A 320 -2.60 -5.48 1.33
N GLY A 321 -2.00 -6.02 0.26
CA GLY A 321 -0.55 -6.00 0.06
C GLY A 321 0.02 -4.61 -0.36
N ALA A 322 -0.79 -3.76 -1.00
CA ALA A 322 -0.36 -2.45 -1.50
C ALA A 322 -0.73 -1.28 -0.58
N ALA A 323 -1.77 -1.45 0.24
CA ALA A 323 -2.41 -0.36 0.96
C ALA A 323 -1.47 0.42 1.89
N GLY A 324 -0.58 -0.26 2.61
CA GLY A 324 0.40 0.40 3.48
C GLY A 324 1.33 1.35 2.71
N LEU A 325 1.77 0.95 1.51
CA LEU A 325 2.60 1.81 0.66
C LEU A 325 1.79 2.95 0.02
N TRP A 326 0.52 2.72 -0.33
CA TRP A 326 -0.37 3.82 -0.76
C TRP A 326 -0.49 4.89 0.32
N GLN A 327 -0.62 4.48 1.58
CA GLN A 327 -0.68 5.40 2.70
C GLN A 327 0.62 6.21 2.87
N VAL A 328 1.79 5.59 2.66
CA VAL A 328 3.09 6.28 2.71
C VAL A 328 3.24 7.28 1.56
N VAL A 329 2.89 6.89 0.32
CA VAL A 329 2.89 7.78 -0.84
C VAL A 329 1.98 8.98 -0.59
N LEU A 330 0.77 8.73 -0.07
CA LEU A 330 -0.20 9.77 0.27
C LEU A 330 0.32 10.73 1.33
N ALA A 331 0.89 10.21 2.42
CA ALA A 331 1.45 11.04 3.49
C ALA A 331 2.63 11.90 2.99
N ALA A 332 3.51 11.32 2.17
CA ALA A 332 4.62 12.04 1.57
C ALA A 332 4.12 13.15 0.63
N GLN A 333 3.09 12.88 -0.17
CA GLN A 333 2.50 13.85 -1.07
C GLN A 333 1.81 14.99 -0.31
N ALA A 334 1.08 14.67 0.77
CA ALA A 334 0.45 15.68 1.62
C ALA A 334 1.49 16.61 2.27
N LEU A 335 2.62 16.08 2.76
CA LEU A 335 3.71 16.90 3.30
C LEU A 335 4.37 17.77 2.24
N ARG A 336 4.52 17.29 1.00
CA ARG A 336 5.09 18.06 -0.10
C ARG A 336 4.17 19.18 -0.58
N CYS A 337 2.91 18.82 -0.87
CA CYS A 337 1.94 19.75 -1.45
C CYS A 337 1.29 20.68 -0.40
N GLY A 338 1.37 20.34 0.89
CA GLY A 338 0.77 21.16 1.96
C GLY A 338 -0.75 21.09 1.98
N GLU A 339 -1.36 20.01 1.51
CA GLU A 339 -2.80 19.79 1.48
C GLU A 339 -3.17 18.37 1.88
N LEU A 340 -4.36 18.17 2.45
CA LEU A 340 -5.00 16.87 2.62
C LEU A 340 -6.29 16.82 1.80
N PRO A 341 -6.58 15.68 1.12
CA PRO A 341 -7.82 15.50 0.40
C PRO A 341 -9.04 15.46 1.34
N PRO A 342 -10.26 15.67 0.80
CA PRO A 342 -11.48 15.49 1.58
C PRO A 342 -11.65 14.03 2.01
N LEU A 343 -11.98 13.78 3.27
CA LEU A 343 -12.35 12.46 3.74
C LEU A 343 -13.79 12.14 3.28
N LEU A 344 -13.91 11.23 2.34
CA LEU A 344 -15.21 10.84 1.79
C LEU A 344 -16.01 10.01 2.80
N ARG A 345 -17.34 10.21 2.82
CA ARG A 345 -18.29 9.39 3.57
C ARG A 345 -18.09 9.36 5.10
N ALA A 346 -17.37 10.34 5.65
CA ALA A 346 -17.23 10.47 7.09
C ALA A 346 -18.52 11.00 7.74
N GLU A 347 -18.90 10.42 8.87
CA GLU A 347 -20.01 10.93 9.68
C GLU A 347 -19.57 12.14 10.51
N PRO A 348 -20.40 13.20 10.62
CA PRO A 348 -20.04 14.39 11.40
C PRO A 348 -19.84 14.16 12.90
N THR A 349 -20.35 13.06 13.44
CA THR A 349 -20.32 12.72 14.88
C THR A 349 -19.04 12.02 15.33
N ILE A 350 -18.10 11.76 14.41
CA ILE A 350 -16.84 11.06 14.72
C ILE A 350 -15.98 11.96 15.64
N PRO A 351 -15.49 11.45 16.78
CA PRO A 351 -14.73 12.23 17.74
C PRO A 351 -13.24 12.37 17.35
N LEU A 352 -12.98 12.62 16.05
CA LEU A 352 -11.65 12.83 15.47
C LEU A 352 -11.65 14.14 14.67
N ARG A 353 -10.49 14.74 14.50
CA ARG A 353 -10.32 15.89 13.61
C ARG A 353 -10.25 15.40 12.16
N ILE A 354 -11.38 15.34 11.51
CA ILE A 354 -11.57 14.95 10.11
C ILE A 354 -12.21 16.09 9.31
N SER A 355 -12.11 16.05 8.00
CA SER A 355 -12.78 17.04 7.14
C SER A 355 -13.34 16.41 5.88
N ALA A 356 -14.57 16.76 5.54
CA ALA A 356 -15.20 16.44 4.26
C ALA A 356 -14.78 17.40 3.12
N SER A 357 -13.92 18.37 3.40
CA SER A 357 -13.33 19.30 2.43
C SER A 357 -11.81 19.18 2.44
N ARG A 358 -11.15 19.64 1.38
CA ARG A 358 -9.69 19.80 1.38
C ARG A 358 -9.24 20.65 2.57
N ILE A 359 -8.13 20.28 3.18
CA ILE A 359 -7.55 21.03 4.29
C ILE A 359 -6.13 21.45 3.91
N PRO A 360 -5.81 22.76 3.99
CA PRO A 360 -4.42 23.20 3.91
C PRO A 360 -3.64 22.73 5.15
N VAL A 361 -2.49 22.11 4.92
CA VAL A 361 -1.52 21.65 5.92
C VAL A 361 -0.12 22.17 5.57
N THR A 362 -0.05 23.40 5.10
CA THR A 362 1.18 24.01 4.59
C THR A 362 2.29 24.11 5.64
N THR A 363 1.94 24.21 6.91
CA THR A 363 2.87 24.24 8.05
C THR A 363 3.18 22.86 8.62
N ALA A 364 2.56 21.80 8.10
CA ALA A 364 2.77 20.44 8.61
C ALA A 364 4.21 19.98 8.38
N ARG A 365 4.79 19.43 9.43
CA ARG A 365 6.14 18.88 9.46
C ARG A 365 6.16 17.39 9.74
N HIS A 366 5.22 16.88 10.53
CA HIS A 366 5.21 15.50 11.00
C HIS A 366 3.89 14.81 10.67
N ALA A 367 3.99 13.64 10.07
CA ALA A 367 2.86 12.77 9.79
C ALA A 367 3.12 11.35 10.31
N ILE A 368 2.08 10.72 10.82
CA ILE A 368 2.11 9.28 11.12
C ILE A 368 1.34 8.54 10.02
N VAL A 369 1.90 7.44 9.54
CA VAL A 369 1.20 6.43 8.76
C VAL A 369 0.95 5.24 9.66
N LEU A 370 -0.32 4.90 9.85
CA LEU A 370 -0.76 3.80 10.69
C LEU A 370 -1.40 2.73 9.81
N SER A 371 -1.00 1.49 9.98
CA SER A 371 -1.56 0.36 9.23
C SER A 371 -1.90 -0.77 10.18
N CYS A 372 -3.17 -1.14 10.22
CA CYS A 372 -3.69 -2.28 10.96
C CYS A 372 -4.33 -3.26 9.98
N GLY A 373 -3.81 -4.46 9.91
CA GLY A 373 -4.39 -5.53 9.11
C GLY A 373 -5.57 -6.18 9.81
N VAL A 374 -6.41 -6.86 9.05
CA VAL A 374 -7.56 -7.59 9.59
C VAL A 374 -7.18 -8.95 10.18
N ASN A 375 -5.94 -9.40 9.95
CA ASN A 375 -5.38 -10.67 10.40
C ASN A 375 -4.15 -10.44 11.29
N GLN A 376 -4.35 -9.72 12.39
CA GLN A 376 -3.49 -9.67 13.57
C GLN A 376 -2.26 -8.76 13.51
N GLN A 377 -1.83 -8.22 12.39
CA GLN A 377 -0.65 -7.35 12.30
C GLN A 377 -1.02 -5.88 12.37
N ALA A 378 -0.24 -5.09 13.09
CA ALA A 378 -0.30 -3.64 13.05
C ALA A 378 1.12 -3.07 12.99
N ALA A 379 1.30 -1.98 12.26
CA ALA A 379 2.58 -1.28 12.13
C ALA A 379 2.34 0.21 11.90
N GLY A 380 3.37 1.01 12.05
CA GLY A 380 3.32 2.43 11.79
C GLY A 380 4.71 3.00 11.56
N LEU A 381 4.74 4.17 10.96
CA LEU A 381 5.96 4.95 10.80
C LEU A 381 5.65 6.44 10.90
N ARG A 382 6.67 7.22 11.24
CA ARG A 382 6.62 8.68 11.24
C ARG A 382 7.42 9.24 10.08
N LEU A 383 6.79 10.14 9.36
CA LEU A 383 7.40 10.95 8.32
C LEU A 383 7.67 12.37 8.82
N ARG A 384 8.73 12.98 8.30
CA ARG A 384 9.06 14.38 8.54
C ARG A 384 9.38 15.07 7.22
N LYS A 385 8.82 16.26 6.99
CA LYS A 385 9.28 17.16 5.95
C LYS A 385 10.62 17.76 6.40
N ALA A 386 11.66 17.69 5.57
CA ALA A 386 12.92 18.33 5.89
C ALA A 386 12.78 19.86 5.84
N ASP A 387 13.68 20.54 6.52
CA ASP A 387 13.77 22.00 6.53
C ASP A 387 14.34 22.52 5.23
#